data_1a2ffef1465bc69152b8f72e5fc93630
#
_entry.id   1a2ffef1465bc69152b8f72e5fc93630
#
_cell.length_a   1.000
_cell.length_b   1.000
_cell.length_c   1.000
_cell.angle_alpha   90.00
_cell.angle_beta   90.00
_cell.angle_gamma   90.00
#
_symmetry.space_group_name_H-M   'P 1'
#
loop_
_entity.id
_entity.type
_entity.pdbx_description
1 polymer ?
#
loop_
_entity_poly.entity_id
_entity_poly.type
_entity_poly.pdbx_seq_one_letter_code
_entity_poly.pdbx_strand_id
1 'polypeptide(L)'
;MRVKIQKSMLLVICITLLTTFSLLIAATYFQSLNNMKAELKQEAVYIQTAINISGTKYLEDMDAAQVKTRLTVIDEDGTVLYDSKEDDFTFENHKERKEVKDAVANGWGEDLRKSNTLGEQTYYYALTLNDGNILRVAKTVDNVQPAIMDMLPYMAVIAVGMFCFAYFLAKWQTSRLIRPINNLNLEEPLENNVYEELKPLLLSIDKQNKEKEAVANMRKEFSANVSHELKTPLTSITGYAEIKIGRAHV
;
A
#
# COMPACT_ATOMS: atom_id res chain seq x y z
N MET A 1 19.34 -7.96 -15.93
CA MET A 1 19.41 -7.16 -14.69
C MET A 1 18.35 -6.06 -14.64
N ARG A 2 18.27 -5.19 -15.65
CA ARG A 2 17.32 -4.06 -15.76
C ARG A 2 15.86 -4.45 -15.47
N VAL A 3 15.32 -5.51 -16.12
CA VAL A 3 13.94 -5.97 -15.94
C VAL A 3 13.66 -6.47 -14.51
N LYS A 4 14.64 -7.15 -13.88
CA LYS A 4 14.46 -7.63 -12.49
C LYS A 4 14.37 -6.46 -11.51
N ILE A 5 15.20 -5.44 -11.66
CA ILE A 5 15.17 -4.24 -10.81
C ILE A 5 13.85 -3.50 -10.99
N GLN A 6 13.40 -3.27 -12.24
CA GLN A 6 12.11 -2.62 -12.50
C GLN A 6 10.93 -3.39 -11.89
N LYS A 7 10.89 -4.73 -12.03
CA LYS A 7 9.84 -5.55 -11.41
C LYS A 7 9.86 -5.45 -9.89
N SER A 8 11.03 -5.46 -9.26
CA SER A 8 11.15 -5.31 -7.81
C SER A 8 10.67 -3.93 -7.35
N MET A 9 11.04 -2.86 -8.05
CA MET A 9 10.56 -1.50 -7.73
C MET A 9 9.04 -1.38 -7.88
N LEU A 10 8.47 -1.91 -8.97
CA LEU A 10 7.02 -1.92 -9.16
C LEU A 10 6.29 -2.73 -8.08
N LEU A 11 6.85 -3.86 -7.66
CA LEU A 11 6.27 -4.66 -6.57
C LEU A 11 6.23 -3.87 -5.25
N VAL A 12 7.33 -3.20 -4.89
CA VAL A 12 7.37 -2.35 -3.69
C VAL A 12 6.31 -1.25 -3.77
N ILE A 13 6.19 -0.58 -4.93
CA ILE A 13 5.18 0.46 -5.15
C ILE A 13 3.76 -0.09 -5.01
N CYS A 14 3.48 -1.27 -5.58
CA CYS A 14 2.16 -1.90 -5.42
C CYS A 14 1.85 -2.21 -3.95
N ILE A 15 2.81 -2.74 -3.20
CA ILE A 15 2.62 -3.04 -1.78
C ILE A 15 2.38 -1.74 -0.99
N THR A 16 3.17 -0.70 -1.22
CA THR A 16 2.99 0.59 -0.53
C THR A 16 1.65 1.24 -0.86
N LEU A 17 1.20 1.19 -2.11
CA LEU A 17 -0.12 1.69 -2.50
C LEU A 17 -1.24 0.91 -1.81
N LEU A 18 -1.19 -0.42 -1.82
CA LEU A 18 -2.20 -1.27 -1.17
C LEU A 18 -2.27 -0.99 0.34
N THR A 19 -1.13 -0.90 1.03
CA THR A 19 -1.10 -0.60 2.46
C THR A 19 -1.63 0.79 2.76
N THR A 20 -1.23 1.80 1.98
CA THR A 20 -1.69 3.18 2.16
C THR A 20 -3.19 3.31 1.95
N PHE A 21 -3.75 2.71 0.88
CA PHE A 21 -5.20 2.74 0.64
C PHE A 21 -5.99 1.96 1.69
N SER A 22 -5.49 0.81 2.14
CA SER A 22 -6.12 0.06 3.23
C SER A 22 -6.21 0.89 4.52
N LEU A 23 -5.14 1.57 4.89
CA LEU A 23 -5.12 2.47 6.05
C LEU A 23 -6.05 3.67 5.88
N LEU A 24 -6.10 4.24 4.66
CA LEU A 24 -6.98 5.37 4.37
C LEU A 24 -8.46 4.98 4.49
N ILE A 25 -8.85 3.83 3.92
CA ILE A 25 -10.21 3.29 4.03
C ILE A 25 -10.57 3.05 5.51
N ALA A 26 -9.68 2.43 6.27
CA ALA A 26 -9.90 2.20 7.70
C ALA A 26 -10.06 3.52 8.47
N ALA A 27 -9.18 4.49 8.22
CA ALA A 27 -9.25 5.81 8.85
C ALA A 27 -10.57 6.54 8.52
N THR A 28 -10.99 6.52 7.26
CA THR A 28 -12.25 7.11 6.80
C THR A 28 -13.46 6.42 7.45
N TYR A 29 -13.43 5.08 7.55
CA TYR A 29 -14.47 4.33 8.23
C TYR A 29 -14.62 4.73 9.70
N PHE A 30 -13.52 4.77 10.46
CA PHE A 30 -13.52 5.18 11.85
C PHE A 30 -13.95 6.63 12.03
N GLN A 31 -13.48 7.53 11.16
CA GLN A 31 -13.87 8.95 11.19
C GLN A 31 -15.37 9.10 10.93
N SER A 32 -15.91 8.43 9.90
CA SER A 32 -17.33 8.50 9.57
C SER A 32 -18.20 7.92 10.67
N LEU A 33 -17.78 6.81 11.29
CA LEU A 33 -18.47 6.22 12.44
C LEU A 33 -18.49 7.18 13.64
N ASN A 34 -17.38 7.84 13.94
CA ASN A 34 -17.29 8.82 15.03
C ASN A 34 -18.16 10.06 14.76
N ASN A 35 -18.15 10.54 13.52
CA ASN A 35 -19.02 11.66 13.11
C ASN A 35 -20.51 11.29 13.26
N MET A 36 -20.90 10.09 12.78
CA MET A 36 -22.28 9.58 12.93
C MET A 36 -22.68 9.51 14.41
N LYS A 37 -21.81 9.01 15.29
CA LYS A 37 -22.07 8.96 16.74
C LYS A 37 -22.23 10.37 17.33
N ALA A 38 -21.38 11.31 16.95
CA ALA A 38 -21.44 12.69 17.43
C ALA A 38 -22.73 13.40 16.97
N GLU A 39 -23.09 13.24 15.69
CA GLU A 39 -24.35 13.76 15.12
C GLU A 39 -25.55 13.20 15.86
N LEU A 40 -25.59 11.86 16.07
CA LEU A 40 -26.70 11.22 16.77
C LEU A 40 -26.85 11.69 18.23
N LYS A 41 -25.74 11.85 18.94
CA LYS A 41 -25.74 12.40 20.31
C LYS A 41 -26.30 13.81 20.34
N GLN A 42 -25.89 14.67 19.40
CA GLN A 42 -26.40 16.05 19.32
C GLN A 42 -27.88 16.07 18.96
N GLU A 43 -28.34 15.25 18.01
CA GLU A 43 -29.74 15.09 17.64
C GLU A 43 -30.57 14.64 18.86
N ALA A 44 -30.07 13.64 19.61
CA ALA A 44 -30.73 13.14 20.83
C ALA A 44 -30.94 14.25 21.88
N VAL A 45 -29.93 15.10 22.10
CA VAL A 45 -30.03 16.24 23.05
C VAL A 45 -31.07 17.27 22.59
N TYR A 46 -31.13 17.56 21.29
CA TYR A 46 -32.15 18.47 20.75
C TYR A 46 -33.56 17.90 20.92
N ILE A 47 -33.77 16.62 20.63
CA ILE A 47 -35.06 15.94 20.79
C ILE A 47 -35.44 15.87 22.29
N GLN A 48 -34.48 15.50 23.16
CA GLN A 48 -34.69 15.50 24.60
C GLN A 48 -35.19 16.89 25.12
N THR A 49 -34.52 17.96 24.65
CA THR A 49 -34.89 19.32 25.02
C THR A 49 -36.30 19.67 24.56
N ALA A 50 -36.64 19.32 23.31
CA ALA A 50 -37.96 19.55 22.73
C ALA A 50 -39.05 18.78 23.50
N ILE A 51 -38.81 17.49 23.81
CA ILE A 51 -39.76 16.68 24.59
C ILE A 51 -39.94 17.25 26.03
N ASN A 52 -38.85 17.64 26.68
CA ASN A 52 -38.90 18.21 28.02
C ASN A 52 -39.66 19.55 28.09
N ILE A 53 -39.76 20.30 26.97
CA ILE A 53 -40.51 21.56 26.88
C ILE A 53 -41.97 21.33 26.47
N SER A 54 -42.19 20.50 25.43
CA SER A 54 -43.52 20.36 24.76
C SER A 54 -44.25 19.07 25.11
N GLY A 55 -43.59 18.16 25.86
CA GLY A 55 -44.08 16.82 26.11
C GLY A 55 -43.95 15.89 24.90
N THR A 56 -44.44 14.66 25.06
CA THR A 56 -44.40 13.65 23.97
C THR A 56 -45.22 14.00 22.73
N LYS A 57 -46.12 15.03 22.85
CA LYS A 57 -46.86 15.54 21.70
C LYS A 57 -45.98 16.06 20.57
N TYR A 58 -44.76 16.51 20.87
CA TYR A 58 -43.76 16.86 19.88
C TYR A 58 -43.44 15.70 18.92
N LEU A 59 -43.50 14.45 19.39
CA LEU A 59 -43.21 13.26 18.57
C LEU A 59 -44.36 12.94 17.62
N GLU A 60 -45.62 13.27 18.00
CA GLU A 60 -46.79 13.06 17.14
C GLU A 60 -46.80 14.04 15.96
N ASP A 61 -46.34 15.28 16.20
CA ASP A 61 -46.25 16.33 15.18
C ASP A 61 -45.02 16.18 14.29
N MET A 62 -44.05 15.34 14.67
CA MET A 62 -42.83 15.10 13.94
C MET A 62 -43.06 14.10 12.79
N ASP A 63 -42.86 14.54 11.57
CA ASP A 63 -42.95 13.66 10.39
C ASP A 63 -41.85 12.58 10.45
N ALA A 64 -42.24 11.38 10.92
CA ALA A 64 -41.33 10.23 11.08
C ALA A 64 -40.68 9.81 9.73
N ALA A 65 -41.29 10.16 8.59
CA ALA A 65 -40.73 9.87 7.25
C ALA A 65 -39.50 10.73 6.93
N GLN A 66 -39.37 11.91 7.54
CA GLN A 66 -38.22 12.80 7.32
C GLN A 66 -37.03 12.50 8.25
N VAL A 67 -37.27 11.79 9.36
CA VAL A 67 -36.25 11.46 10.35
C VAL A 67 -35.55 10.14 9.98
N LYS A 68 -34.30 10.21 9.56
CA LYS A 68 -33.48 9.03 9.24
C LYS A 68 -33.15 8.17 10.47
N THR A 69 -33.39 8.70 11.64
CA THR A 69 -33.07 8.14 12.93
C THR A 69 -34.31 7.46 13.52
N ARG A 70 -34.18 6.29 14.13
CA ARG A 70 -35.26 5.64 14.87
C ARG A 70 -35.33 6.25 16.27
N LEU A 71 -36.47 6.73 16.64
CA LEU A 71 -36.77 7.28 17.98
C LEU A 71 -37.66 6.32 18.75
N THR A 72 -37.32 6.06 20.00
CA THR A 72 -38.09 5.20 20.89
C THR A 72 -38.17 5.89 22.26
N VAL A 73 -39.36 6.01 22.83
CA VAL A 73 -39.57 6.43 24.22
C VAL A 73 -39.89 5.20 25.02
N ILE A 74 -39.22 5.02 26.17
CA ILE A 74 -39.26 3.83 26.99
C ILE A 74 -39.58 4.31 28.43
N ASP A 75 -40.53 3.65 29.09
CA ASP A 75 -40.84 3.88 30.49
C ASP A 75 -39.74 3.31 31.41
N GLU A 76 -39.71 3.73 32.67
CA GLU A 76 -38.78 3.22 33.72
C GLU A 76 -38.80 1.71 33.86
N ASP A 77 -39.94 1.06 33.57
CA ASP A 77 -40.10 -0.40 33.58
C ASP A 77 -39.57 -1.10 32.31
N GLY A 78 -39.09 -0.35 31.31
CA GLY A 78 -38.58 -0.85 30.07
C GLY A 78 -39.64 -1.09 28.98
N THR A 79 -40.87 -0.68 29.21
CA THR A 79 -41.97 -0.76 28.25
C THR A 79 -41.82 0.35 27.21
N VAL A 80 -42.03 0.04 25.94
CA VAL A 80 -41.99 1.02 24.85
C VAL A 80 -43.30 1.80 24.81
N LEU A 81 -43.20 3.11 24.98
CA LEU A 81 -44.33 4.04 24.91
C LEU A 81 -44.54 4.60 23.50
N TYR A 82 -43.46 4.80 22.78
CA TYR A 82 -43.46 5.32 21.39
C TYR A 82 -42.30 4.74 20.59
N ASP A 83 -42.55 4.46 19.32
CA ASP A 83 -41.49 4.14 18.36
C ASP A 83 -41.83 4.74 17.00
N SER A 84 -40.85 5.42 16.36
CA SER A 84 -41.07 6.14 15.11
C SER A 84 -41.14 5.25 13.87
N LYS A 85 -40.82 3.95 13.97
CA LYS A 85 -40.79 3.01 12.83
C LYS A 85 -41.77 1.86 12.93
N GLU A 86 -42.36 1.62 14.07
CA GLU A 86 -43.28 0.50 14.30
C GLU A 86 -44.48 0.94 15.08
N ASP A 87 -45.68 0.73 14.53
CA ASP A 87 -46.95 1.05 15.16
C ASP A 87 -47.48 -0.09 16.05
N ASP A 88 -46.92 -1.28 15.97
CA ASP A 88 -47.34 -2.48 16.71
C ASP A 88 -46.54 -2.66 17.98
N PHE A 89 -47.17 -2.41 19.12
CA PHE A 89 -46.56 -2.36 20.47
C PHE A 89 -46.28 -3.75 21.09
N THR A 90 -46.03 -4.76 20.31
CA THR A 90 -45.59 -6.09 20.78
C THR A 90 -44.08 -6.15 21.03
N PHE A 91 -43.52 -5.08 21.58
CA PHE A 91 -42.09 -5.01 21.83
C PHE A 91 -41.67 -5.87 23.03
N GLU A 92 -40.54 -6.52 22.92
CA GLU A 92 -39.83 -7.07 24.07
C GLU A 92 -39.50 -5.91 25.07
N ASN A 93 -39.53 -6.22 26.33
CA ASN A 93 -39.14 -5.24 27.35
C ASN A 93 -37.68 -4.85 27.17
N HIS A 94 -37.38 -3.56 27.14
CA HIS A 94 -36.06 -3.02 26.87
C HIS A 94 -35.22 -2.68 28.13
N LYS A 95 -35.70 -3.01 29.32
CA LYS A 95 -35.04 -2.73 30.60
C LYS A 95 -33.61 -3.26 30.69
N GLU A 96 -33.41 -4.46 30.10
CA GLU A 96 -32.12 -5.15 30.14
C GLU A 96 -31.13 -4.65 29.08
N ARG A 97 -31.53 -3.74 28.20
CA ARG A 97 -30.64 -3.18 27.19
C ARG A 97 -29.58 -2.30 27.83
N LYS A 98 -28.31 -2.46 27.42
CA LYS A 98 -27.17 -1.76 28.02
C LYS A 98 -27.34 -0.26 28.01
N GLU A 99 -27.71 0.34 26.87
CA GLU A 99 -27.93 1.78 26.74
C GLU A 99 -29.03 2.30 27.64
N VAL A 100 -30.05 1.47 27.89
CA VAL A 100 -31.18 1.85 28.79
C VAL A 100 -30.73 1.76 30.24
N LYS A 101 -30.06 0.70 30.66
CA LYS A 101 -29.51 0.55 32.02
C LYS A 101 -28.57 1.70 32.38
N ASP A 102 -27.64 1.99 31.43
CA ASP A 102 -26.67 3.06 31.64
C ASP A 102 -27.35 4.43 31.70
N ALA A 103 -28.42 4.66 30.90
CA ALA A 103 -29.21 5.92 30.97
C ALA A 103 -29.93 6.06 32.28
N VAL A 104 -30.52 5.02 32.83
CA VAL A 104 -31.15 5.05 34.17
C VAL A 104 -30.13 5.37 35.26
N ALA A 105 -28.93 4.79 35.18
CA ALA A 105 -27.90 4.95 36.21
C ALA A 105 -27.18 6.30 36.16
N ASN A 106 -26.88 6.79 34.92
CA ASN A 106 -25.95 7.89 34.68
C ASN A 106 -26.60 9.10 33.96
N GLY A 107 -27.88 9.02 33.59
CA GLY A 107 -28.57 10.02 32.78
C GLY A 107 -28.37 9.83 31.27
N TRP A 108 -27.43 9.00 30.84
CA TRP A 108 -27.16 8.65 29.44
C TRP A 108 -26.52 7.26 29.30
N GLY A 109 -26.72 6.64 28.16
CA GLY A 109 -26.10 5.36 27.83
C GLY A 109 -25.90 5.17 26.33
N GLU A 110 -24.96 4.32 25.95
CA GLU A 110 -24.71 4.00 24.56
C GLU A 110 -24.36 2.52 24.35
N ASP A 111 -24.75 2.00 23.18
CA ASP A 111 -24.38 0.64 22.77
C ASP A 111 -24.26 0.55 21.23
N LEU A 112 -23.39 -0.34 20.78
CA LEU A 112 -23.21 -0.65 19.37
C LEU A 112 -23.37 -2.15 19.18
N ARG A 113 -24.49 -2.60 18.63
CA ARG A 113 -24.79 -4.01 18.45
C ARG A 113 -25.55 -4.29 17.17
N LYS A 114 -25.58 -5.55 16.76
CA LYS A 114 -26.46 -5.99 15.68
C LYS A 114 -27.92 -5.89 16.16
N SER A 115 -28.74 -5.13 15.40
CA SER A 115 -30.16 -4.99 15.70
C SER A 115 -30.88 -6.32 15.50
N ASN A 116 -31.68 -6.76 16.48
CA ASN A 116 -32.52 -7.95 16.32
C ASN A 116 -33.63 -7.74 15.28
N THR A 117 -34.12 -6.51 15.15
CA THR A 117 -35.18 -6.13 14.23
C THR A 117 -34.68 -5.89 12.81
N LEU A 118 -33.58 -5.17 12.67
CA LEU A 118 -33.06 -4.74 11.35
C LEU A 118 -32.00 -5.71 10.78
N GLY A 119 -31.43 -6.59 11.63
CA GLY A 119 -30.35 -7.50 11.21
C GLY A 119 -29.00 -6.79 10.94
N GLU A 120 -28.94 -5.47 11.08
CA GLU A 120 -27.82 -4.60 10.76
C GLU A 120 -27.13 -4.09 12.03
N GLN A 121 -25.87 -3.70 11.93
CA GLN A 121 -25.13 -3.09 13.02
C GLN A 121 -25.72 -1.69 13.30
N THR A 122 -26.24 -1.48 14.49
CA THR A 122 -26.95 -0.24 14.88
C THR A 122 -26.30 0.36 16.13
N TYR A 123 -26.07 1.66 16.07
CA TYR A 123 -25.64 2.43 17.22
C TYR A 123 -26.85 3.02 17.92
N TYR A 124 -26.94 2.79 19.23
CA TYR A 124 -27.99 3.24 20.12
C TYR A 124 -27.42 4.27 21.08
N TYR A 125 -28.16 5.35 21.30
CA TYR A 125 -27.86 6.34 22.30
C TYR A 125 -29.13 6.65 23.08
N ALA A 126 -29.08 6.60 24.41
CA ALA A 126 -30.22 6.82 25.30
C ALA A 126 -29.95 7.96 26.25
N LEU A 127 -30.99 8.75 26.53
CA LEU A 127 -31.00 9.87 27.46
C LEU A 127 -32.24 9.80 28.40
N THR A 128 -32.06 10.14 29.65
CA THR A 128 -33.18 10.23 30.61
C THR A 128 -33.91 11.56 30.42
N LEU A 129 -35.24 11.51 30.32
CA LEU A 129 -36.14 12.68 30.26
C LEU A 129 -36.47 13.21 31.69
N ASN A 130 -37.03 14.41 31.75
CA ASN A 130 -37.41 15.02 33.04
C ASN A 130 -38.54 14.29 33.79
N ASP A 131 -39.36 13.52 33.07
CA ASP A 131 -40.47 12.71 33.60
C ASP A 131 -40.03 11.29 34.05
N GLY A 132 -38.72 10.96 33.97
CA GLY A 132 -38.17 9.66 34.32
C GLY A 132 -38.11 8.68 33.12
N ASN A 133 -38.83 8.95 32.04
CA ASN A 133 -38.79 8.14 30.85
C ASN A 133 -37.42 8.24 30.15
N ILE A 134 -37.17 7.31 29.23
CA ILE A 134 -35.90 7.23 28.50
C ILE A 134 -36.15 7.46 26.99
N LEU A 135 -35.52 8.49 26.44
CA LEU A 135 -35.43 8.70 24.99
C LEU A 135 -34.27 7.88 24.45
N ARG A 136 -34.55 6.92 23.58
CA ARG A 136 -33.53 6.17 22.83
C ARG A 136 -33.57 6.58 21.38
N VAL A 137 -32.39 6.92 20.84
CA VAL A 137 -32.16 7.30 19.44
C VAL A 137 -31.26 6.23 18.81
N ALA A 138 -31.60 5.76 17.60
CA ALA A 138 -30.83 4.70 16.97
C ALA A 138 -30.60 4.99 15.47
N LYS A 139 -29.39 4.69 15.00
CA LYS A 139 -28.98 4.83 13.59
C LYS A 139 -28.14 3.64 13.14
N THR A 140 -28.43 3.08 11.98
CA THR A 140 -27.66 1.97 11.41
C THR A 140 -26.31 2.42 10.88
N VAL A 141 -25.29 1.60 11.08
CA VAL A 141 -23.92 1.86 10.65
C VAL A 141 -23.78 1.77 9.11
N ASP A 142 -24.72 1.11 8.42
CA ASP A 142 -24.70 0.97 6.97
C ASP A 142 -24.76 2.31 6.20
N ASN A 143 -25.20 3.36 6.88
CA ASN A 143 -25.14 4.73 6.34
C ASN A 143 -23.69 5.26 6.17
N VAL A 144 -22.67 4.52 6.66
CA VAL A 144 -21.25 4.85 6.46
C VAL A 144 -20.73 4.36 5.10
N GLN A 145 -21.32 3.29 4.55
CA GLN A 145 -20.88 2.70 3.27
C GLN A 145 -20.99 3.65 2.07
N PRO A 146 -22.05 4.44 1.88
CA PRO A 146 -22.13 5.38 0.77
C PRO A 146 -20.97 6.37 0.74
N ALA A 147 -20.56 6.90 1.89
CA ALA A 147 -19.44 7.84 1.98
C ALA A 147 -18.12 7.23 1.50
N ILE A 148 -17.90 5.94 1.75
CA ILE A 148 -16.71 5.21 1.25
C ILE A 148 -16.84 4.97 -0.26
N MET A 149 -18.02 4.58 -0.74
CA MET A 149 -18.29 4.32 -2.16
C MET A 149 -18.07 5.58 -3.02
N ASP A 150 -18.48 6.75 -2.53
CA ASP A 150 -18.27 8.02 -3.21
C ASP A 150 -16.78 8.40 -3.31
N MET A 151 -15.94 7.92 -2.40
CA MET A 151 -14.48 8.17 -2.44
C MET A 151 -13.73 7.20 -3.37
N LEU A 152 -14.26 6.00 -3.64
CA LEU A 152 -13.57 4.98 -4.45
C LEU A 152 -13.12 5.46 -5.83
N PRO A 153 -13.93 6.19 -6.63
CA PRO A 153 -13.50 6.65 -7.95
C PRO A 153 -12.32 7.63 -7.86
N TYR A 154 -12.31 8.53 -6.89
CA TYR A 154 -11.20 9.47 -6.68
C TYR A 154 -9.93 8.73 -6.27
N MET A 155 -10.04 7.74 -5.38
CA MET A 155 -8.93 6.87 -4.99
C MET A 155 -8.37 6.09 -6.17
N ALA A 156 -9.23 5.56 -7.04
CA ALA A 156 -8.82 4.85 -8.25
C ALA A 156 -8.03 5.75 -9.22
N VAL A 157 -8.48 6.98 -9.45
CA VAL A 157 -7.77 7.95 -10.30
C VAL A 157 -6.39 8.29 -9.72
N ILE A 158 -6.32 8.54 -8.41
CA ILE A 158 -5.05 8.81 -7.71
C ILE A 158 -4.12 7.60 -7.81
N ALA A 159 -4.64 6.39 -7.60
CA ALA A 159 -3.86 5.15 -7.69
C ALA A 159 -3.24 4.96 -9.09
N VAL A 160 -4.04 5.16 -10.13
CA VAL A 160 -3.56 5.07 -11.52
C VAL A 160 -2.50 6.13 -11.81
N GLY A 161 -2.72 7.37 -11.39
CA GLY A 161 -1.76 8.46 -11.55
C GLY A 161 -0.42 8.19 -10.86
N MET A 162 -0.48 7.73 -9.60
CA MET A 162 0.70 7.35 -8.83
C MET A 162 1.44 6.16 -9.45
N PHE A 163 0.71 5.16 -9.93
CA PHE A 163 1.31 4.00 -10.61
C PHE A 163 2.03 4.40 -11.90
N CYS A 164 1.41 5.23 -12.72
CA CYS A 164 2.05 5.76 -13.94
C CYS A 164 3.29 6.58 -13.60
N PHE A 165 3.20 7.49 -12.66
CA PHE A 165 4.34 8.31 -12.22
C PHE A 165 5.49 7.46 -11.70
N ALA A 166 5.19 6.48 -10.86
CA ALA A 166 6.16 5.54 -10.31
C ALA A 166 6.82 4.66 -11.39
N TYR A 167 6.05 4.23 -12.39
CA TYR A 167 6.59 3.50 -13.53
C TYR A 167 7.60 4.34 -14.33
N PHE A 168 7.27 5.59 -14.64
CA PHE A 168 8.17 6.52 -15.33
C PHE A 168 9.44 6.77 -14.51
N LEU A 169 9.27 7.02 -13.20
CA LEU A 169 10.38 7.28 -12.30
C LEU A 169 11.32 6.05 -12.21
N ALA A 170 10.76 4.86 -12.05
CA ALA A 170 11.53 3.62 -12.02
C ALA A 170 12.29 3.38 -13.32
N LYS A 171 11.66 3.65 -14.46
CA LYS A 171 12.31 3.52 -15.78
C LYS A 171 13.44 4.52 -15.94
N TRP A 172 13.24 5.76 -15.56
CA TRP A 172 14.25 6.82 -15.63
C TRP A 172 15.43 6.51 -14.72
N GLN A 173 15.18 6.20 -13.46
CA GLN A 173 16.19 5.91 -12.45
C GLN A 173 17.00 4.65 -12.80
N THR A 174 16.33 3.55 -13.24
CA THR A 174 17.00 2.35 -13.69
C THR A 174 17.89 2.61 -14.90
N SER A 175 17.45 3.46 -15.84
CA SER A 175 18.28 3.83 -16.98
C SER A 175 19.50 4.63 -16.56
N ARG A 176 19.36 5.55 -15.62
CA ARG A 176 20.45 6.39 -15.10
C ARG A 176 21.50 5.56 -14.33
N LEU A 177 21.06 4.58 -13.55
CA LEU A 177 21.95 3.73 -12.75
C LEU A 177 22.67 2.66 -13.58
N ILE A 178 22.03 2.11 -14.60
CA ILE A 178 22.60 1.00 -15.37
C ILE A 178 23.43 1.50 -16.58
N ARG A 179 23.15 2.70 -17.07
CA ARG A 179 23.84 3.23 -18.25
C ARG A 179 25.37 3.34 -18.09
N PRO A 180 25.91 3.83 -16.97
CA PRO A 180 27.36 3.85 -16.74
C PRO A 180 27.98 2.44 -16.71
N ILE A 181 27.26 1.46 -16.14
CA ILE A 181 27.75 0.08 -16.05
C ILE A 181 27.79 -0.59 -17.43
N ASN A 182 26.80 -0.32 -18.29
CA ASN A 182 26.78 -0.91 -19.65
C ASN A 182 27.81 -0.27 -20.60
N ASN A 183 28.29 0.92 -20.30
CA ASN A 183 29.25 1.65 -21.11
C ASN A 183 30.69 1.52 -20.55
N LEU A 184 30.95 0.53 -19.70
CA LEU A 184 32.30 0.27 -19.20
C LEU A 184 33.27 -0.06 -20.31
N ASN A 185 34.37 0.68 -20.40
CA ASN A 185 35.52 0.29 -21.20
C ASN A 185 36.34 -0.72 -20.39
N LEU A 186 36.35 -1.99 -20.85
CA LEU A 186 37.07 -3.06 -20.19
C LEU A 186 38.55 -3.18 -20.66
N GLU A 187 38.92 -2.43 -21.70
CA GLU A 187 40.32 -2.35 -22.15
C GLU A 187 41.11 -1.38 -21.23
N GLU A 188 40.47 -0.30 -20.83
CA GLU A 188 41.02 0.71 -19.90
C GLU A 188 40.15 0.83 -18.66
N PRO A 189 40.11 -0.19 -17.77
CA PRO A 189 39.16 -0.29 -16.72
C PRO A 189 39.23 0.87 -15.70
N LEU A 190 40.42 1.42 -15.45
CA LEU A 190 40.67 2.46 -14.47
C LEU A 190 40.26 3.87 -14.94
N GLU A 191 40.06 4.09 -16.23
CA GLU A 191 39.59 5.37 -16.78
C GLU A 191 38.08 5.54 -16.67
N ASN A 192 37.34 4.49 -16.31
CA ASN A 192 35.91 4.57 -16.17
C ASN A 192 35.49 5.40 -14.94
N ASN A 193 34.69 6.43 -15.16
CA ASN A 193 34.07 7.20 -14.08
C ASN A 193 32.76 6.52 -13.66
N VAL A 194 32.84 5.57 -12.72
CA VAL A 194 31.73 4.76 -12.24
C VAL A 194 31.66 4.79 -10.71
N TYR A 195 30.66 4.08 -10.17
CA TYR A 195 30.42 3.94 -8.75
C TYR A 195 31.64 3.37 -8.00
N GLU A 196 31.92 3.87 -6.81
CA GLU A 196 33.05 3.44 -5.99
C GLU A 196 33.04 1.96 -5.67
N GLU A 197 31.84 1.38 -5.54
CA GLU A 197 31.64 -0.05 -5.28
C GLU A 197 32.16 -0.95 -6.41
N LEU A 198 32.34 -0.42 -7.60
CA LEU A 198 32.90 -1.16 -8.74
C LEU A 198 34.43 -1.06 -8.87
N LYS A 199 35.07 -0.15 -8.15
CA LYS A 199 36.55 0.03 -8.18
C LYS A 199 37.32 -1.27 -7.93
N PRO A 200 37.00 -2.10 -6.90
CA PRO A 200 37.73 -3.36 -6.68
C PRO A 200 37.63 -4.33 -7.85
N LEU A 201 36.46 -4.37 -8.51
CA LEU A 201 36.27 -5.19 -9.70
C LEU A 201 37.11 -4.68 -10.87
N LEU A 202 37.11 -3.37 -11.10
CA LEU A 202 37.87 -2.74 -12.19
C LEU A 202 39.38 -2.93 -12.00
N LEU A 203 39.90 -2.82 -10.76
CA LEU A 203 41.29 -3.13 -10.43
C LEU A 203 41.65 -4.61 -10.74
N SER A 204 40.73 -5.53 -10.44
CA SER A 204 40.92 -6.95 -10.75
C SER A 204 40.98 -7.20 -12.27
N ILE A 205 40.14 -6.53 -13.04
CA ILE A 205 40.11 -6.63 -14.51
C ILE A 205 41.40 -6.04 -15.10
N ASP A 206 41.84 -4.88 -14.64
CA ASP A 206 43.08 -4.25 -15.07
C ASP A 206 44.30 -5.16 -14.84
N LYS A 207 44.39 -5.78 -13.66
CA LYS A 207 45.43 -6.75 -13.33
C LYS A 207 45.40 -7.95 -14.32
N GLN A 208 44.21 -8.50 -14.56
CA GLN A 208 44.08 -9.62 -15.53
C GLN A 208 44.45 -9.24 -16.96
N ASN A 209 44.12 -8.02 -17.39
CA ASN A 209 44.50 -7.52 -18.70
C ASN A 209 46.01 -7.41 -18.84
N LYS A 210 46.70 -6.82 -17.83
CA LYS A 210 48.16 -6.73 -17.81
C LYS A 210 48.84 -8.08 -17.78
N GLU A 211 48.31 -9.06 -17.03
CA GLU A 211 48.84 -10.44 -17.03
C GLU A 211 48.66 -11.11 -18.41
N LYS A 212 47.52 -10.94 -19.06
CA LYS A 212 47.28 -11.47 -20.41
C LYS A 212 48.22 -10.86 -21.44
N GLU A 213 48.42 -9.55 -21.37
CA GLU A 213 49.34 -8.84 -22.29
C GLU A 213 50.78 -9.28 -22.07
N ALA A 214 51.22 -9.45 -20.84
CA ALA A 214 52.55 -9.99 -20.53
C ALA A 214 52.76 -11.39 -21.10
N VAL A 215 51.76 -12.27 -20.93
CA VAL A 215 51.81 -13.64 -21.53
C VAL A 215 51.81 -13.59 -23.05
N ALA A 216 51.03 -12.73 -23.69
CA ALA A 216 51.00 -12.56 -25.14
C ALA A 216 52.34 -12.04 -25.67
N ASN A 217 52.97 -11.10 -25.01
CA ASN A 217 54.26 -10.56 -25.36
C ASN A 217 55.37 -11.62 -25.21
N MET A 218 55.39 -12.38 -24.11
CA MET A 218 56.32 -13.51 -23.95
C MET A 218 56.15 -14.57 -25.04
N ARG A 219 54.94 -14.92 -25.44
CA ARG A 219 54.70 -15.84 -26.55
C ARG A 219 55.22 -15.31 -27.86
N LYS A 220 55.02 -14.02 -28.14
CA LYS A 220 55.48 -13.37 -29.36
C LYS A 220 57.02 -13.38 -29.42
N GLU A 221 57.67 -13.01 -28.32
CA GLU A 221 59.13 -13.02 -28.20
C GLU A 221 59.71 -14.43 -28.32
N PHE A 222 59.09 -15.39 -27.61
CA PHE A 222 59.50 -16.80 -27.75
C PHE A 222 59.37 -17.28 -29.18
N SER A 223 58.26 -17.04 -29.88
CA SER A 223 58.09 -17.45 -31.28
C SER A 223 59.09 -16.80 -32.21
N ALA A 224 59.40 -15.50 -31.99
CA ALA A 224 60.41 -14.80 -32.77
C ALA A 224 61.80 -15.38 -32.53
N ASN A 225 62.19 -15.62 -31.28
CA ASN A 225 63.49 -16.19 -30.93
C ASN A 225 63.66 -17.62 -31.46
N VAL A 226 62.67 -18.51 -31.28
CA VAL A 226 62.68 -19.88 -31.81
C VAL A 226 62.77 -19.85 -33.34
N SER A 227 62.03 -18.99 -34.03
CA SER A 227 62.09 -18.85 -35.47
C SER A 227 63.49 -18.45 -35.95
N HIS A 228 64.11 -17.53 -35.20
CA HIS A 228 65.45 -17.04 -35.50
C HIS A 228 66.53 -18.15 -35.28
N GLU A 229 66.47 -18.79 -34.10
CA GLU A 229 67.36 -19.87 -33.68
C GLU A 229 67.25 -21.12 -34.61
N LEU A 230 66.04 -21.42 -35.14
CA LEU A 230 65.83 -22.51 -36.07
C LEU A 230 66.24 -22.15 -37.50
N LYS A 231 66.16 -20.91 -37.92
CA LYS A 231 66.53 -20.46 -39.27
C LYS A 231 68.04 -20.71 -39.59
N THR A 232 68.88 -20.43 -38.59
CA THR A 232 70.35 -20.57 -38.74
C THR A 232 70.78 -22.00 -39.04
N PRO A 233 70.43 -23.04 -38.26
CA PRO A 233 70.82 -24.44 -38.61
C PRO A 233 70.08 -24.92 -39.85
N LEU A 234 68.85 -24.53 -40.11
CA LEU A 234 68.13 -24.92 -41.30
C LEU A 234 68.86 -24.40 -42.58
N THR A 235 69.27 -23.14 -42.59
CA THR A 235 70.04 -22.55 -43.68
C THR A 235 71.33 -23.28 -43.89
N SER A 236 72.05 -23.67 -42.83
CA SER A 236 73.25 -24.44 -42.88
C SER A 236 72.98 -25.82 -43.44
N ILE A 237 71.96 -26.56 -43.03
CA ILE A 237 71.58 -27.87 -43.56
C ILE A 237 71.17 -27.75 -45.01
N THR A 238 70.41 -26.77 -45.42
CA THR A 238 69.99 -26.53 -46.79
C THR A 238 71.24 -26.28 -47.68
N GLY A 239 72.13 -25.42 -47.21
CA GLY A 239 73.38 -25.12 -47.95
C GLY A 239 74.29 -26.33 -48.08
N TYR A 240 74.43 -27.18 -47.04
CA TYR A 240 75.17 -28.47 -47.17
C TYR A 240 74.50 -29.47 -48.12
N ALA A 241 73.13 -29.54 -48.08
CA ALA A 241 72.39 -30.40 -49.00
C ALA A 241 72.57 -30.01 -50.47
N GLU A 242 72.50 -28.69 -50.75
CA GLU A 242 72.71 -28.15 -52.10
C GLU A 242 74.16 -28.46 -52.65
N ILE A 243 75.16 -28.29 -51.79
CA ILE A 243 76.55 -28.62 -52.15
C ILE A 243 76.66 -30.09 -52.39
N LYS A 244 75.99 -30.97 -51.65
CA LYS A 244 76.07 -32.42 -51.83
C LYS A 244 75.34 -32.89 -53.09
N ILE A 245 74.20 -32.30 -53.41
CA ILE A 245 73.44 -32.58 -54.65
C ILE A 245 74.19 -32.08 -55.89
N GLY A 246 74.75 -30.86 -55.82
CA GLY A 246 75.54 -30.27 -56.90
C GLY A 246 76.79 -31.02 -57.22
N ARG A 247 77.44 -31.79 -56.29
CA ARG A 247 78.57 -32.67 -56.52
C ARG A 247 78.19 -34.07 -57.08
N ALA A 248 76.94 -34.42 -57.10
CA ALA A 248 76.45 -35.70 -57.64
C ALA A 248 76.03 -35.60 -59.09
N HIS A 249 76.14 -34.41 -59.69
CA HIS A 249 75.82 -34.15 -61.10
C HIS A 249 77.03 -33.65 -61.92
N VAL A 250 78.26 -33.99 -61.53
CA VAL A 250 79.46 -33.79 -62.31
C VAL A 250 80.12 -35.11 -62.58
#